data_8e700ad820ea0bd87c622ae27eedb58f
#
_entry.id   8e700ad820ea0bd87c622ae27eedb58f
#
_cell.length_a   1.000
_cell.length_b   1.000
_cell.length_c   1.000
_cell.angle_alpha   90.00
_cell.angle_beta   90.00
_cell.angle_gamma   90.00
#
_symmetry.space_group_name_H-M   'P 1'
#
loop_
_entity.id
_entity.type
_entity.pdbx_description
1 polymer ?
#
loop_
_entity_poly.entity_id
_entity_poly.type
_entity_poly.pdbx_seq_one_letter_code
_entity_poly.pdbx_strand_id
1 'polypeptide(L)'
;LGVTFTCQYEPVKAVSDALDKLQAETGLDIPIHVDGASGGLLAPFCAPDLAWDFRLPRVKSINTSGHKFGLAPRGVGWVIWREAADLPQELVFNVNYLGGDMPTFALNFSRPGGQVVAQYYNFLRLGREGYAKVHNACYATAQYLAREIAALGPFEILFDGDSQAGIPALCWKVKDGFDTRGYTLYDLADRLRSRGWQVPAYSMPANRQDLVIQRILVRHGVSFDLASLLIADMKRAIDFFGQHPVTRPMTSDEASGFSHN
;
A
#
# COMPACT_ATOMS: atom_id res chain seq x y z
N LEU A 1 -1.54 4.82 7.08
CA LEU A 1 -0.74 3.65 7.50
C LEU A 1 -0.46 2.76 6.27
N GLY A 2 0.78 2.82 5.78
CA GLY A 2 1.21 2.17 4.55
C GLY A 2 1.33 3.13 3.37
N VAL A 3 2.43 3.88 3.32
CA VAL A 3 2.76 4.86 2.28
C VAL A 3 2.66 4.26 0.88
N THR A 4 1.94 4.92 -0.02
CA THR A 4 1.73 4.41 -1.39
C THR A 4 3.02 4.23 -2.17
N PHE A 5 4.00 5.12 -2.01
CA PHE A 5 5.25 5.08 -2.78
C PHE A 5 6.22 4.01 -2.28
N THR A 6 6.49 3.96 -0.98
CA THR A 6 7.55 3.14 -0.38
C THR A 6 7.04 1.99 0.50
N CYS A 7 5.72 1.90 0.73
CA CYS A 7 5.04 0.81 1.44
C CYS A 7 5.25 0.74 2.95
N GLN A 8 6.04 1.63 3.53
CA GLN A 8 6.32 1.68 4.96
C GLN A 8 5.13 2.18 5.77
N TYR A 9 5.09 1.83 7.04
CA TYR A 9 4.16 2.42 8.00
C TYR A 9 4.65 3.80 8.43
N GLU A 10 3.74 4.76 8.48
CA GLU A 10 4.01 6.07 9.06
C GLU A 10 4.14 5.96 10.58
N PRO A 11 5.02 6.76 11.20
CA PRO A 11 5.28 6.70 12.64
C PRO A 11 4.19 7.44 13.44
N VAL A 12 2.95 6.94 13.44
CA VAL A 12 1.78 7.60 14.04
C VAL A 12 2.00 7.95 15.51
N LYS A 13 2.67 7.06 16.28
CA LYS A 13 3.02 7.36 17.68
C LYS A 13 3.93 8.56 17.80
N ALA A 14 4.98 8.66 16.98
CA ALA A 14 5.90 9.79 17.03
C ALA A 14 5.20 11.11 16.64
N VAL A 15 4.27 11.06 15.68
CA VAL A 15 3.43 12.21 15.33
C VAL A 15 2.55 12.60 16.52
N SER A 16 1.91 11.65 17.19
CA SER A 16 1.12 11.91 18.39
C SER A 16 1.95 12.56 19.48
N ASP A 17 3.14 12.03 19.77
CA ASP A 17 4.04 12.56 20.80
C ASP A 17 4.52 14.02 20.46
N ALA A 18 4.74 14.29 19.17
CA ALA A 18 5.09 15.64 18.70
C ALA A 18 3.93 16.64 18.86
N LEU A 19 2.70 16.19 18.60
CA LEU A 19 1.50 17.01 18.80
C LEU A 19 1.20 17.25 20.27
N ASP A 20 1.53 16.31 21.17
CA ASP A 20 1.43 16.52 22.63
C ASP A 20 2.37 17.65 23.10
N LYS A 21 3.59 17.68 22.57
CA LYS A 21 4.54 18.77 22.85
C LYS A 21 4.03 20.11 22.32
N LEU A 22 3.56 20.12 21.07
CA LEU A 22 3.01 21.32 20.45
C LEU A 22 1.83 21.88 21.27
N GLN A 23 0.93 21.02 21.74
CA GLN A 23 -0.18 21.44 22.59
C GLN A 23 0.30 22.05 23.91
N ALA A 24 1.29 21.44 24.56
CA ALA A 24 1.86 21.97 25.78
C ALA A 24 2.50 23.36 25.60
N GLU A 25 3.09 23.63 24.44
CA GLU A 25 3.76 24.89 24.11
C GLU A 25 2.80 25.99 23.63
N THR A 26 1.75 25.61 22.89
CA THR A 26 0.91 26.55 22.15
C THR A 26 -0.57 26.55 22.54
N GLY A 27 -1.03 25.51 23.26
CA GLY A 27 -2.44 25.29 23.55
C GLY A 27 -3.25 24.71 22.38
N LEU A 28 -2.63 24.47 21.22
CA LEU A 28 -3.31 23.90 20.03
C LEU A 28 -3.55 22.39 20.21
N ASP A 29 -4.81 21.99 20.27
CA ASP A 29 -5.20 20.58 20.29
C ASP A 29 -5.52 20.11 18.87
N ILE A 30 -4.61 19.31 18.28
CA ILE A 30 -4.73 18.82 16.90
C ILE A 30 -5.00 17.32 16.94
N PRO A 31 -6.18 16.87 16.46
CA PRO A 31 -6.50 15.46 16.38
C PRO A 31 -5.79 14.78 15.20
N ILE A 32 -5.71 13.45 15.25
CA ILE A 32 -5.16 12.62 14.19
C ILE A 32 -6.27 11.81 13.53
N HIS A 33 -6.35 11.87 12.21
CA HIS A 33 -7.00 10.86 11.38
C HIS A 33 -5.94 9.91 10.83
N VAL A 34 -6.14 8.60 10.94
CA VAL A 34 -5.24 7.61 10.34
C VAL A 34 -5.86 7.06 9.07
N ASP A 35 -5.28 7.41 7.93
CA ASP A 35 -5.56 6.69 6.70
C ASP A 35 -4.91 5.30 6.74
N GLY A 36 -5.68 4.33 7.21
CA GLY A 36 -5.32 2.93 7.27
C GLY A 36 -5.77 2.13 6.04
N ALA A 37 -6.02 2.78 4.90
CA ALA A 37 -6.56 2.12 3.71
C ALA A 37 -5.79 0.84 3.33
N SER A 38 -4.48 0.83 3.49
CA SER A 38 -3.64 -0.35 3.25
C SER A 38 -3.33 -1.12 4.53
N GLY A 39 -2.76 -0.46 5.54
CA GLY A 39 -2.25 -1.11 6.75
C GLY A 39 -3.30 -1.43 7.81
N GLY A 40 -4.48 -0.80 7.79
CA GLY A 40 -5.50 -0.96 8.84
C GLY A 40 -6.06 -2.37 8.99
N LEU A 41 -5.98 -3.21 7.96
CA LEU A 41 -6.33 -4.64 8.01
C LEU A 41 -5.11 -5.57 7.89
N LEU A 42 -3.91 -5.04 8.14
CA LEU A 42 -2.65 -5.78 8.24
C LEU A 42 -2.03 -5.68 9.63
N ALA A 43 -1.77 -4.46 10.09
CA ALA A 43 -1.08 -4.22 11.35
C ALA A 43 -1.74 -4.89 12.56
N PRO A 44 -3.08 -4.93 12.73
CA PRO A 44 -3.70 -5.62 13.85
C PRO A 44 -3.39 -7.12 13.93
N PHE A 45 -3.04 -7.74 12.80
CA PHE A 45 -2.80 -9.18 12.70
C PHE A 45 -1.31 -9.53 12.67
N CYS A 46 -0.47 -8.69 12.06
CA CYS A 46 0.94 -9.00 11.79
C CYS A 46 1.92 -8.13 12.58
N ALA A 47 1.48 -6.98 13.11
CA ALA A 47 2.26 -6.08 13.95
C ALA A 47 1.39 -5.57 15.12
N PRO A 48 0.87 -6.44 16.00
CA PRO A 48 -0.11 -6.08 17.03
C PRO A 48 0.44 -5.07 18.06
N ASP A 49 1.75 -5.03 18.24
CA ASP A 49 2.40 -4.13 19.20
C ASP A 49 2.63 -2.73 18.63
N LEU A 50 2.50 -2.53 17.32
CA LEU A 50 2.64 -1.24 16.69
C LEU A 50 1.51 -0.31 17.13
N ALA A 51 1.85 0.78 17.84
CA ALA A 51 0.88 1.78 18.29
C ALA A 51 0.59 2.79 17.16
N TRP A 52 -0.57 2.66 16.55
CA TRP A 52 -1.01 3.51 15.44
C TRP A 52 -2.52 3.83 15.48
N ASP A 53 -3.24 3.12 16.31
CA ASP A 53 -4.71 3.09 16.37
C ASP A 53 -5.25 3.87 17.58
N PHE A 54 -6.48 3.59 17.98
CA PHE A 54 -7.15 4.21 19.11
C PHE A 54 -6.47 3.98 20.48
N ARG A 55 -5.38 3.22 20.56
CA ARG A 55 -4.49 3.24 21.74
C ARG A 55 -3.83 4.60 21.96
N LEU A 56 -3.74 5.41 20.89
CA LEU A 56 -3.25 6.80 20.95
C LEU A 56 -4.45 7.74 21.13
N PRO A 57 -4.53 8.55 22.21
CA PRO A 57 -5.69 9.38 22.52
C PRO A 57 -6.02 10.41 21.42
N ARG A 58 -5.01 10.87 20.67
CA ARG A 58 -5.18 11.84 19.58
C ARG A 58 -5.81 11.24 18.32
N VAL A 59 -5.77 9.93 18.15
CA VAL A 59 -6.42 9.28 17.02
C VAL A 59 -7.93 9.33 17.23
N LYS A 60 -8.63 10.13 16.43
CA LYS A 60 -10.08 10.36 16.49
C LYS A 60 -10.85 9.57 15.45
N SER A 61 -10.22 9.26 14.32
CA SER A 61 -10.83 8.45 13.27
C SER A 61 -9.80 7.63 12.51
N ILE A 62 -10.25 6.51 11.98
CA ILE A 62 -9.46 5.58 11.17
C ILE A 62 -10.31 5.15 9.98
N ASN A 63 -9.77 5.22 8.77
CA ASN A 63 -10.37 4.52 7.64
C ASN A 63 -9.55 3.28 7.25
N THR A 64 -10.18 2.31 6.61
CA THR A 64 -9.50 1.16 6.02
C THR A 64 -10.26 0.62 4.81
N SER A 65 -9.52 0.07 3.83
CA SER A 65 -10.12 -0.51 2.62
C SER A 65 -10.28 -2.02 2.76
N GLY A 66 -11.53 -2.49 2.85
CA GLY A 66 -11.82 -3.92 2.90
C GLY A 66 -11.37 -4.67 1.66
N HIS A 67 -11.39 -4.02 0.49
CA HIS A 67 -10.96 -4.60 -0.79
C HIS A 67 -9.43 -4.66 -0.99
N LYS A 68 -8.63 -4.07 -0.10
CA LYS A 68 -7.17 -4.21 -0.13
C LYS A 68 -6.76 -5.46 0.66
N PHE A 69 -6.43 -5.32 1.91
CA PHE A 69 -6.02 -6.45 2.74
C PHE A 69 -7.13 -7.02 3.63
N GLY A 70 -8.35 -6.48 3.53
CA GLY A 70 -9.52 -7.07 4.16
C GLY A 70 -10.07 -8.30 3.44
N LEU A 71 -9.49 -8.69 2.30
CA LEU A 71 -9.84 -9.88 1.51
C LEU A 71 -11.27 -9.87 0.95
N ALA A 72 -11.89 -8.71 0.88
CA ALA A 72 -13.22 -8.52 0.28
C ALA A 72 -13.12 -8.10 -1.19
N PRO A 73 -14.15 -8.33 -2.00
CA PRO A 73 -14.26 -7.74 -3.34
C PRO A 73 -14.23 -6.22 -3.29
N ARG A 74 -13.87 -5.58 -4.41
CA ARG A 74 -13.82 -4.12 -4.50
C ARG A 74 -15.16 -3.48 -4.21
N GLY A 75 -15.13 -2.30 -3.56
CA GLY A 75 -16.32 -1.50 -3.28
C GLY A 75 -16.70 -1.42 -1.81
N VAL A 76 -15.85 -1.90 -0.89
CA VAL A 76 -16.06 -1.73 0.55
C VAL A 76 -14.89 -1.02 1.20
N GLY A 77 -15.21 -0.01 1.99
CA GLY A 77 -14.30 0.69 2.89
C GLY A 77 -14.99 0.95 4.21
N TRP A 78 -14.22 1.12 5.25
CA TRP A 78 -14.68 1.37 6.60
C TRP A 78 -14.10 2.67 7.10
N VAL A 79 -14.89 3.46 7.80
CA VAL A 79 -14.43 4.54 8.66
C VAL A 79 -14.95 4.27 10.07
N ILE A 80 -14.07 4.40 11.04
CA ILE A 80 -14.35 4.18 12.45
C ILE A 80 -13.98 5.46 13.18
N TRP A 81 -14.89 5.94 13.98
CA TRP A 81 -14.71 7.11 14.84
C TRP A 81 -14.49 6.66 16.28
N ARG A 82 -13.63 7.33 17.03
CA ARG A 82 -13.41 7.01 18.44
C ARG A 82 -14.72 7.16 19.23
N GLU A 83 -15.36 8.32 19.03
CA GLU A 83 -16.64 8.66 19.68
C GLU A 83 -17.60 9.26 18.65
N ALA A 84 -18.89 9.19 18.92
CA ALA A 84 -19.90 9.78 18.04
C ALA A 84 -19.74 11.31 17.87
N ALA A 85 -19.21 11.98 18.90
CA ALA A 85 -18.94 13.41 18.86
C ALA A 85 -17.77 13.80 17.93
N ASP A 86 -16.90 12.85 17.57
CA ASP A 86 -15.80 13.10 16.64
C ASP A 86 -16.27 13.16 15.18
N LEU A 87 -17.50 12.68 14.87
CA LEU A 87 -18.10 12.82 13.56
C LEU A 87 -18.80 14.19 13.46
N PRO A 88 -18.35 15.09 12.54
CA PRO A 88 -18.99 16.37 12.33
C PRO A 88 -20.46 16.21 11.90
N GLN A 89 -21.38 16.77 12.67
CA GLN A 89 -22.81 16.63 12.43
C GLN A 89 -23.28 17.28 11.13
N GLU A 90 -22.59 18.29 10.65
CA GLU A 90 -22.84 18.94 9.35
C GLU A 90 -22.59 18.02 8.15
N LEU A 91 -21.89 16.90 8.34
CA LEU A 91 -21.70 15.86 7.31
C LEU A 91 -22.82 14.83 7.30
N VAL A 92 -23.68 14.82 8.34
CA VAL A 92 -24.75 13.85 8.47
C VAL A 92 -26.06 14.44 7.96
N PHE A 93 -26.66 13.81 6.97
CA PHE A 93 -28.03 14.13 6.54
C PHE A 93 -28.98 12.99 6.82
N ASN A 94 -30.19 13.35 7.20
CA ASN A 94 -31.27 12.42 7.50
C ASN A 94 -32.12 12.21 6.25
N VAL A 95 -32.33 10.94 5.91
CA VAL A 95 -33.22 10.51 4.81
C VAL A 95 -34.46 9.88 5.43
N ASN A 96 -35.63 10.38 5.09
CA ASN A 96 -36.90 9.93 5.69
C ASN A 96 -37.87 9.24 4.71
N TYR A 97 -37.58 9.26 3.41
CA TYR A 97 -38.48 8.71 2.39
C TYR A 97 -38.51 7.17 2.34
N LEU A 98 -37.66 6.50 3.11
CA LEU A 98 -37.60 5.03 3.21
C LEU A 98 -38.42 4.46 4.39
N GLY A 99 -39.23 5.29 5.04
CA GLY A 99 -40.12 4.84 6.12
C GLY A 99 -39.54 4.98 7.54
N GLY A 100 -38.50 5.79 7.72
CA GLY A 100 -37.88 6.13 9.00
C GLY A 100 -36.75 7.09 8.82
N ASP A 101 -36.29 7.73 9.89
CA ASP A 101 -35.10 8.59 9.86
C ASP A 101 -33.85 7.73 9.75
N MET A 102 -33.17 7.87 8.63
CA MET A 102 -31.90 7.18 8.35
C MET A 102 -30.76 8.20 8.24
N PRO A 103 -29.93 8.36 9.28
CA PRO A 103 -28.76 9.21 9.18
C PRO A 103 -27.72 8.60 8.24
N THR A 104 -27.20 9.41 7.35
CA THR A 104 -26.12 9.01 6.43
C THR A 104 -25.17 10.18 6.19
N PHE A 105 -23.88 9.88 6.03
CA PHE A 105 -22.85 10.85 5.57
C PHE A 105 -22.17 10.37 4.29
N ALA A 106 -22.76 9.39 3.62
CA ALA A 106 -22.19 8.85 2.40
C ALA A 106 -22.48 9.78 1.21
N LEU A 107 -21.48 10.02 0.37
CA LEU A 107 -21.61 10.81 -0.84
C LEU A 107 -22.47 10.12 -1.91
N ASN A 108 -22.51 8.79 -1.90
CA ASN A 108 -23.31 7.99 -2.83
C ASN A 108 -24.61 7.53 -2.18
N PHE A 109 -25.67 7.44 -2.97
CA PHE A 109 -26.96 6.90 -2.51
C PHE A 109 -26.95 5.37 -2.46
N SER A 110 -27.68 4.68 -3.33
CA SER A 110 -27.74 3.22 -3.33
C SER A 110 -26.39 2.59 -3.66
N ARG A 111 -25.97 1.62 -2.85
CA ARG A 111 -24.68 0.92 -3.01
C ARG A 111 -24.88 -0.59 -2.85
N PRO A 112 -24.07 -1.41 -3.56
CA PRO A 112 -24.08 -2.85 -3.35
C PRO A 112 -23.68 -3.20 -1.92
N GLY A 113 -24.47 -4.01 -1.22
CA GLY A 113 -24.16 -4.50 0.13
C GLY A 113 -23.40 -5.82 0.16
N GLY A 114 -23.27 -6.51 -0.98
CA GLY A 114 -22.64 -7.83 -1.06
C GLY A 114 -21.20 -7.86 -0.57
N GLN A 115 -20.43 -6.79 -0.81
CA GLN A 115 -19.05 -6.67 -0.34
C GLN A 115 -18.95 -6.57 1.19
N VAL A 116 -19.93 -5.91 1.83
CA VAL A 116 -20.03 -5.81 3.30
C VAL A 116 -20.28 -7.19 3.88
N VAL A 117 -21.20 -7.94 3.30
CA VAL A 117 -21.51 -9.33 3.73
C VAL A 117 -20.28 -10.23 3.51
N ALA A 118 -19.59 -10.12 2.38
CA ALA A 118 -18.37 -10.87 2.09
C ALA A 118 -17.25 -10.54 3.09
N GLN A 119 -17.08 -9.27 3.46
CA GLN A 119 -16.12 -8.86 4.48
C GLN A 119 -16.47 -9.45 5.85
N TYR A 120 -17.75 -9.38 6.24
CA TYR A 120 -18.23 -9.94 7.50
C TYR A 120 -18.02 -11.46 7.55
N TYR A 121 -18.34 -12.17 6.46
CA TYR A 121 -18.08 -13.60 6.33
C TYR A 121 -16.59 -13.91 6.52
N ASN A 122 -15.70 -13.14 5.89
CA ASN A 122 -14.26 -13.34 6.03
C ASN A 122 -13.80 -13.14 7.48
N PHE A 123 -14.32 -12.14 8.19
CA PHE A 123 -14.00 -11.96 9.61
C PHE A 123 -14.42 -13.17 10.45
N LEU A 124 -15.62 -13.69 10.24
CA LEU A 124 -16.11 -14.86 10.97
C LEU A 124 -15.36 -16.14 10.59
N ARG A 125 -15.10 -16.33 9.27
CA ARG A 125 -14.49 -17.55 8.75
C ARG A 125 -13.02 -17.68 9.08
N LEU A 126 -12.28 -16.61 8.99
CA LEU A 126 -10.83 -16.59 9.16
C LEU A 126 -10.43 -16.27 10.60
N GLY A 127 -11.14 -15.35 11.26
CA GLY A 127 -10.75 -14.82 12.55
C GLY A 127 -9.35 -14.19 12.53
N ARG A 128 -8.83 -13.89 13.71
CA ARG A 128 -7.49 -13.29 13.86
C ARG A 128 -6.39 -14.19 13.27
N GLU A 129 -6.43 -15.48 13.57
CA GLU A 129 -5.40 -16.42 13.12
C GLU A 129 -5.41 -16.62 11.59
N GLY A 130 -6.58 -16.72 10.98
CA GLY A 130 -6.70 -16.88 9.53
C GLY A 130 -6.20 -15.66 8.77
N TYR A 131 -6.55 -14.46 9.21
CA TYR A 131 -6.00 -13.22 8.65
C TYR A 131 -4.48 -13.17 8.81
N ALA A 132 -3.95 -13.45 10.00
CA ALA A 132 -2.50 -13.49 10.24
C ALA A 132 -1.80 -14.51 9.31
N LYS A 133 -2.35 -15.72 9.13
CA LYS A 133 -1.78 -16.74 8.23
C LYS A 133 -1.73 -16.26 6.77
N VAL A 134 -2.84 -15.70 6.26
CA VAL A 134 -2.90 -15.19 4.88
C VAL A 134 -1.91 -14.05 4.67
N HIS A 135 -1.85 -13.11 5.60
CA HIS A 135 -0.97 -11.95 5.45
C HIS A 135 0.50 -12.31 5.64
N ASN A 136 0.84 -13.18 6.59
CA ASN A 136 2.21 -13.65 6.77
C ASN A 136 2.73 -14.40 5.54
N ALA A 137 1.89 -15.14 4.83
CA ALA A 137 2.27 -15.74 3.55
C ALA A 137 2.59 -14.66 2.50
N CYS A 138 1.83 -13.56 2.46
CA CYS A 138 2.14 -12.42 1.58
C CYS A 138 3.48 -11.77 1.95
N TYR A 139 3.75 -11.55 3.24
CA TYR A 139 5.03 -11.03 3.71
C TYR A 139 6.20 -11.94 3.35
N ALA A 140 6.07 -13.25 3.56
CA ALA A 140 7.10 -14.21 3.21
C ALA A 140 7.44 -14.16 1.71
N THR A 141 6.43 -14.05 0.84
CA THR A 141 6.61 -13.91 -0.60
C THR A 141 7.26 -12.57 -0.97
N ALA A 142 6.88 -11.45 -0.30
CA ALA A 142 7.49 -10.14 -0.52
C ALA A 142 8.98 -10.14 -0.15
N GLN A 143 9.33 -10.70 1.01
CA GLN A 143 10.71 -10.83 1.47
C GLN A 143 11.54 -11.76 0.58
N TYR A 144 10.94 -12.83 0.09
CA TYR A 144 11.59 -13.69 -0.92
C TYR A 144 11.94 -12.88 -2.17
N LEU A 145 10.96 -12.17 -2.75
CA LEU A 145 11.19 -11.31 -3.92
C LEU A 145 12.26 -10.25 -3.66
N ALA A 146 12.25 -9.61 -2.50
CA ALA A 146 13.25 -8.59 -2.15
C ALA A 146 14.69 -9.16 -2.16
N ARG A 147 14.89 -10.35 -1.55
CA ARG A 147 16.20 -11.02 -1.55
C ARG A 147 16.64 -11.40 -2.95
N GLU A 148 15.77 -12.01 -3.74
CA GLU A 148 16.10 -12.45 -5.09
C GLU A 148 16.40 -11.26 -6.01
N ILE A 149 15.61 -10.17 -5.95
CA ILE A 149 15.84 -8.95 -6.73
C ILE A 149 17.19 -8.30 -6.34
N ALA A 150 17.48 -8.23 -5.04
CA ALA A 150 18.80 -7.73 -4.58
C ALA A 150 19.96 -8.58 -5.13
N ALA A 151 19.77 -9.90 -5.22
CA ALA A 151 20.76 -10.86 -5.72
C ALA A 151 20.98 -10.75 -7.25
N LEU A 152 20.07 -10.14 -8.01
CA LEU A 152 20.27 -9.90 -9.44
C LEU A 152 21.43 -8.93 -9.75
N GLY A 153 21.85 -8.14 -8.78
CA GLY A 153 23.03 -7.27 -8.84
C GLY A 153 22.74 -5.77 -9.02
N PRO A 154 21.91 -5.34 -9.99
CA PRO A 154 21.72 -3.92 -10.31
C PRO A 154 20.97 -3.11 -9.24
N PHE A 155 20.24 -3.77 -8.34
CA PHE A 155 19.19 -3.14 -7.54
C PHE A 155 19.57 -2.97 -6.07
N GLU A 156 19.14 -1.84 -5.51
CA GLU A 156 19.11 -1.53 -4.08
C GLU A 156 17.68 -1.58 -3.58
N ILE A 157 17.44 -2.42 -2.56
CA ILE A 157 16.12 -2.53 -1.94
C ILE A 157 15.92 -1.37 -0.96
N LEU A 158 14.88 -0.59 -1.16
CA LEU A 158 14.50 0.52 -0.28
C LEU A 158 13.52 0.06 0.82
N PHE A 159 12.73 -0.96 0.53
CA PHE A 159 11.84 -1.62 1.48
C PHE A 159 11.67 -3.09 1.06
N ASP A 160 11.79 -3.99 2.02
CA ASP A 160 11.87 -5.44 1.77
C ASP A 160 10.63 -6.24 2.18
N GLY A 161 9.59 -5.56 2.70
CA GLY A 161 8.37 -6.20 3.17
C GLY A 161 8.44 -6.67 4.62
N ASP A 162 9.22 -6.01 5.48
CA ASP A 162 9.19 -6.25 6.93
C ASP A 162 7.80 -5.93 7.48
N SER A 163 7.16 -6.92 8.10
CA SER A 163 5.81 -6.80 8.67
C SER A 163 5.70 -5.80 9.83
N GLN A 164 6.81 -5.51 10.50
CA GLN A 164 6.86 -4.52 11.58
C GLN A 164 7.04 -3.09 11.06
N ALA A 165 7.50 -2.95 9.82
CA ALA A 165 7.85 -1.66 9.22
C ALA A 165 6.91 -1.23 8.07
N GLY A 166 6.08 -2.11 7.54
CA GLY A 166 5.19 -1.74 6.43
C GLY A 166 4.26 -2.87 5.95
N ILE A 167 3.66 -2.66 4.80
CA ILE A 167 2.75 -3.62 4.16
C ILE A 167 3.52 -4.71 3.38
N PRO A 168 2.91 -5.86 3.01
CA PRO A 168 3.59 -6.91 2.24
C PRO A 168 3.85 -6.46 0.81
N ALA A 169 4.90 -5.69 0.66
CA ALA A 169 5.34 -5.10 -0.59
C ALA A 169 6.85 -4.91 -0.54
N LEU A 170 7.44 -4.64 -1.68
CA LEU A 170 8.85 -4.27 -1.77
C LEU A 170 9.01 -3.16 -2.80
N CYS A 171 10.02 -2.34 -2.61
CA CYS A 171 10.41 -1.35 -3.61
C CYS A 171 11.94 -1.25 -3.70
N TRP A 172 12.40 -0.88 -4.88
CA TRP A 172 13.82 -0.78 -5.20
C TRP A 172 14.11 0.31 -6.20
N LYS A 173 15.36 0.73 -6.23
CA LYS A 173 15.97 1.60 -7.24
C LYS A 173 17.14 0.88 -7.92
N VAL A 174 17.66 1.46 -8.98
CA VAL A 174 19.00 1.09 -9.48
C VAL A 174 20.03 1.58 -8.48
N LYS A 175 21.08 0.77 -8.22
CA LYS A 175 22.20 1.18 -7.37
C LYS A 175 22.91 2.38 -7.96
N ASP A 176 23.32 3.31 -7.12
CA ASP A 176 24.09 4.47 -7.54
C ASP A 176 25.42 4.03 -8.18
N GLY A 177 25.73 4.57 -9.35
CA GLY A 177 26.92 4.24 -10.09
C GLY A 177 26.94 2.87 -10.79
N PHE A 178 25.84 2.11 -10.77
CA PHE A 178 25.76 0.86 -11.50
C PHE A 178 25.64 1.12 -13.02
N ASP A 179 26.47 0.46 -13.82
CA ASP A 179 26.37 0.53 -15.29
C ASP A 179 25.20 -0.31 -15.82
N THR A 180 24.09 0.34 -16.09
CA THR A 180 22.88 -0.30 -16.65
C THR A 180 22.98 -0.54 -18.16
N ARG A 181 24.08 -0.21 -18.83
CA ARG A 181 24.15 -0.20 -20.29
C ARG A 181 23.07 0.69 -20.93
N GLY A 182 22.69 1.75 -20.23
CA GLY A 182 21.72 2.74 -20.70
C GLY A 182 20.25 2.40 -20.42
N TYR A 183 19.89 1.22 -19.91
CA TYR A 183 18.50 0.97 -19.56
C TYR A 183 18.09 1.69 -18.27
N THR A 184 16.82 2.05 -18.20
CA THR A 184 16.15 2.60 -17.01
C THR A 184 15.19 1.57 -16.40
N LEU A 185 14.63 1.89 -15.22
CA LEU A 185 13.55 1.07 -14.66
C LEU A 185 12.28 1.11 -15.53
N TYR A 186 12.08 2.13 -16.35
CA TYR A 186 10.98 2.19 -17.31
C TYR A 186 11.17 1.16 -18.43
N ASP A 187 12.39 1.03 -18.98
CA ASP A 187 12.72 0.00 -19.97
C ASP A 187 12.51 -1.41 -19.40
N LEU A 188 12.91 -1.62 -18.13
CA LEU A 188 12.68 -2.89 -17.43
C LEU A 188 11.19 -3.16 -17.27
N ALA A 189 10.39 -2.16 -16.87
CA ALA A 189 8.95 -2.30 -16.72
C ALA A 189 8.26 -2.66 -18.03
N ASP A 190 8.65 -2.03 -19.13
CA ASP A 190 8.10 -2.32 -20.45
C ASP A 190 8.47 -3.73 -20.93
N ARG A 191 9.72 -4.13 -20.74
CA ARG A 191 10.16 -5.47 -21.11
C ARG A 191 9.45 -6.56 -20.29
N LEU A 192 9.22 -6.33 -18.99
CA LEU A 192 8.43 -7.23 -18.16
C LEU A 192 6.95 -7.28 -18.61
N ARG A 193 6.41 -6.15 -19.09
CA ARG A 193 5.04 -6.08 -19.64
C ARG A 193 4.86 -6.99 -20.85
N SER A 194 5.86 -7.12 -21.73
CA SER A 194 5.82 -8.05 -22.86
C SER A 194 5.70 -9.51 -22.45
N ARG A 195 6.01 -9.83 -21.20
CA ARG A 195 5.86 -11.15 -20.56
C ARG A 195 4.58 -11.26 -19.70
N GLY A 196 3.74 -10.23 -19.68
CA GLY A 196 2.50 -10.19 -18.91
C GLY A 196 2.63 -9.62 -17.50
N TRP A 197 3.83 -9.16 -17.08
CA TRP A 197 4.04 -8.58 -15.77
C TRP A 197 3.76 -7.08 -15.77
N GLN A 198 2.96 -6.63 -14.81
CA GLN A 198 2.76 -5.20 -14.57
C GLN A 198 3.53 -4.79 -13.31
N VAL A 199 4.78 -4.42 -13.50
CA VAL A 199 5.67 -3.89 -12.44
C VAL A 199 6.03 -2.46 -12.81
N PRO A 200 5.19 -1.47 -12.40
CA PRO A 200 5.38 -0.09 -12.85
C PRO A 200 6.64 0.53 -12.22
N ALA A 201 7.34 1.31 -13.05
CA ALA A 201 8.35 2.25 -12.61
C ALA A 201 7.71 3.65 -12.51
N TYR A 202 8.13 4.44 -11.53
CA TYR A 202 7.64 5.82 -11.35
C TYR A 202 8.65 6.64 -10.56
N SER A 203 8.66 7.96 -10.82
CA SER A 203 9.44 8.90 -10.01
C SER A 203 8.75 9.21 -8.69
N MET A 204 9.57 9.51 -7.69
CA MET A 204 9.07 9.97 -6.38
C MET A 204 8.42 11.36 -6.52
N PRO A 205 7.63 11.79 -5.51
CA PRO A 205 6.95 13.10 -5.51
C PRO A 205 7.89 14.30 -5.63
N ALA A 206 7.31 15.51 -5.67
CA ALA A 206 8.02 16.77 -5.74
C ALA A 206 9.20 16.83 -4.74
N ASN A 207 10.30 17.42 -5.17
CA ASN A 207 11.61 17.50 -4.52
C ASN A 207 12.43 16.19 -4.48
N ARG A 208 11.92 15.09 -5.01
CA ARG A 208 12.63 13.80 -5.16
C ARG A 208 12.30 13.10 -6.47
N GLN A 209 11.94 13.85 -7.50
CA GLN A 209 11.59 13.32 -8.83
C GLN A 209 12.80 12.71 -9.56
N ASP A 210 14.01 13.03 -9.09
CA ASP A 210 15.28 12.42 -9.49
C ASP A 210 15.33 10.90 -9.19
N LEU A 211 14.61 10.48 -8.18
CA LEU A 211 14.58 9.07 -7.75
C LEU A 211 13.43 8.32 -8.42
N VAL A 212 13.79 7.42 -9.32
CA VAL A 212 12.86 6.47 -9.95
C VAL A 212 12.91 5.15 -9.20
N ILE A 213 11.75 4.61 -8.89
CA ILE A 213 11.61 3.31 -8.20
C ILE A 213 10.68 2.38 -8.94
N GLN A 214 10.81 1.09 -8.69
CA GLN A 214 9.79 0.08 -8.96
C GLN A 214 9.26 -0.51 -7.67
N ARG A 215 8.01 -0.96 -7.68
CA ARG A 215 7.34 -1.54 -6.53
C ARG A 215 6.51 -2.75 -6.91
N ILE A 216 6.54 -3.76 -6.05
CA ILE A 216 5.62 -4.89 -6.11
C ILE A 216 4.80 -4.92 -4.81
N LEU A 217 3.48 -4.98 -4.96
CA LEU A 217 2.55 -5.24 -3.87
C LEU A 217 2.15 -6.71 -3.91
N VAL A 218 2.46 -7.43 -2.84
CA VAL A 218 2.14 -8.85 -2.73
C VAL A 218 0.80 -9.03 -2.03
N ARG A 219 -0.17 -9.57 -2.75
CA ARG A 219 -1.49 -9.91 -2.22
C ARG A 219 -1.68 -11.43 -2.22
N HIS A 220 -2.71 -11.90 -1.52
CA HIS A 220 -3.13 -13.29 -1.61
C HIS A 220 -3.30 -13.70 -3.07
N GLY A 221 -2.83 -14.85 -3.46
CA GLY A 221 -2.78 -15.31 -4.83
C GLY A 221 -1.44 -15.11 -5.54
N VAL A 222 -0.51 -14.32 -4.99
CA VAL A 222 0.88 -14.30 -5.46
C VAL A 222 1.64 -15.43 -4.76
N SER A 223 1.76 -16.57 -5.44
CA SER A 223 2.48 -17.73 -4.91
C SER A 223 4.00 -17.59 -5.07
N PHE A 224 4.76 -18.43 -4.37
CA PHE A 224 6.21 -18.53 -4.55
C PHE A 224 6.59 -18.93 -5.99
N ASP A 225 5.81 -19.82 -6.62
CA ASP A 225 6.04 -20.21 -8.02
C ASP A 225 5.90 -19.03 -8.96
N LEU A 226 4.84 -18.22 -8.76
CA LEU A 226 4.64 -17.00 -9.55
C LEU A 226 5.76 -15.99 -9.30
N ALA A 227 6.20 -15.84 -8.06
CA ALA A 227 7.34 -14.98 -7.70
C ALA A 227 8.65 -15.48 -8.37
N SER A 228 8.90 -16.78 -8.37
CA SER A 228 10.09 -17.37 -9.02
C SER A 228 10.09 -17.16 -10.53
N LEU A 229 8.91 -17.25 -11.18
CA LEU A 229 8.77 -16.95 -12.60
C LEU A 229 9.09 -15.49 -12.91
N LEU A 230 8.63 -14.56 -12.06
CA LEU A 230 8.97 -13.13 -12.20
C LEU A 230 10.49 -12.91 -12.10
N ILE A 231 11.14 -13.51 -11.10
CA ILE A 231 12.61 -13.40 -10.96
C ILE A 231 13.34 -13.93 -12.20
N ALA A 232 12.90 -15.08 -12.73
CA ALA A 232 13.48 -15.63 -13.96
C ALA A 232 13.29 -14.68 -15.16
N ASP A 233 12.14 -14.00 -15.28
CA ASP A 233 11.88 -13.02 -16.33
C ASP A 233 12.69 -11.73 -16.12
N MET A 234 12.85 -11.26 -14.89
CA MET A 234 13.71 -10.12 -14.56
C MET A 234 15.18 -10.43 -14.94
N LYS A 235 15.67 -11.60 -14.58
CA LYS A 235 17.03 -12.02 -14.97
C LYS A 235 17.21 -12.01 -16.49
N ARG A 236 16.28 -12.60 -17.22
CA ARG A 236 16.31 -12.58 -18.71
C ARG A 236 16.30 -11.15 -19.27
N ALA A 237 15.55 -10.24 -18.65
CA ALA A 237 15.52 -8.85 -19.07
C ALA A 237 16.87 -8.16 -18.86
N ILE A 238 17.50 -8.36 -17.71
CA ILE A 238 18.82 -7.80 -17.36
C ILE A 238 19.89 -8.38 -18.30
N ASP A 239 19.91 -9.69 -18.51
CA ASP A 239 20.85 -10.35 -19.42
C ASP A 239 20.71 -9.81 -20.86
N PHE A 240 19.49 -9.54 -21.31
CA PHE A 240 19.23 -8.93 -22.61
C PHE A 240 19.82 -7.52 -22.69
N PHE A 241 19.60 -6.65 -21.72
CA PHE A 241 20.16 -5.30 -21.70
C PHE A 241 21.69 -5.33 -21.62
N GLY A 242 22.28 -6.31 -20.93
CA GLY A 242 23.72 -6.53 -20.91
C GLY A 242 24.31 -6.82 -22.30
N GLN A 243 23.55 -7.49 -23.17
CA GLN A 243 23.94 -7.82 -24.55
C GLN A 243 23.53 -6.75 -25.57
N HIS A 244 22.49 -5.97 -25.27
CA HIS A 244 21.89 -4.97 -26.17
C HIS A 244 21.76 -3.63 -25.43
N PRO A 245 22.83 -2.81 -25.41
CA PRO A 245 22.78 -1.51 -24.76
C PRO A 245 21.67 -0.63 -25.28
N VAL A 246 21.00 0.08 -24.39
CA VAL A 246 19.88 0.97 -24.74
C VAL A 246 20.46 2.34 -25.10
N THR A 247 20.33 2.73 -26.37
CA THR A 247 20.84 4.02 -26.86
C THR A 247 19.86 5.16 -26.65
N ARG A 248 18.57 4.85 -26.52
CA ARG A 248 17.50 5.79 -26.20
C ARG A 248 16.67 5.23 -25.04
N PRO A 249 16.99 5.58 -23.79
CA PRO A 249 16.24 5.15 -22.61
C PRO A 249 14.79 5.64 -22.65
N MET A 250 13.87 4.80 -22.19
CA MET A 250 12.47 5.18 -22.06
C MET A 250 12.29 6.23 -20.95
N THR A 251 11.46 7.21 -21.21
CA THR A 251 11.10 8.28 -20.27
C THR A 251 9.84 7.91 -19.49
N SER A 252 9.55 8.68 -18.42
CA SER A 252 8.32 8.57 -17.65
C SER A 252 7.07 8.69 -18.51
N ASP A 253 7.06 9.63 -19.46
CA ASP A 253 5.91 9.92 -20.32
C ASP A 253 5.66 8.79 -21.33
N GLU A 254 6.73 8.18 -21.86
CA GLU A 254 6.63 7.04 -22.76
C GLU A 254 6.20 5.75 -22.03
N ALA A 255 6.60 5.59 -20.78
CA ALA A 255 6.25 4.42 -19.94
C ALA A 255 4.80 4.44 -19.44
N SER A 256 4.20 5.61 -19.33
CA SER A 256 2.80 5.78 -18.92
C SER A 256 1.85 5.39 -20.07
N GLY A 257 1.67 4.10 -20.31
CA GLY A 257 0.79 3.57 -21.38
C GLY A 257 -0.71 3.81 -21.19
N PHE A 258 -1.11 4.79 -20.37
CA PHE A 258 -2.47 5.29 -20.18
C PHE A 258 -2.42 6.82 -20.07
N SER A 259 -2.31 7.51 -21.21
CA SER A 259 -2.73 8.90 -21.26
C SER A 259 -4.25 8.92 -21.43
N HIS A 260 -4.98 9.32 -20.43
CA HIS A 260 -6.33 9.83 -20.60
C HIS A 260 -6.19 11.24 -21.16
N ASN A 261 -6.25 11.38 -22.50
CA ASN A 261 -6.57 12.63 -23.18
C ASN A 261 -8.09 12.81 -23.18
#